data_78338a95b960f655d2ffa6c439d1586a
#
_entry.id   78338a95b960f655d2ffa6c439d1586a
#
_cell.length_a   1.000
_cell.length_b   1.000
_cell.length_c   1.000
_cell.angle_alpha   90.00
_cell.angle_beta   90.00
_cell.angle_gamma   90.00
#
_symmetry.space_group_name_H-M   'P 1'
#
loop_
_entity.id
_entity.type
_entity.pdbx_description
1 polymer ?
#
loop_
_entity_poly.entity_id
_entity_poly.type
_entity_poly.pdbx_seq_one_letter_code
_entity_poly.pdbx_strand_id
1 'polypeptide(L)'
;ALVGSGWHPPLFREEARSLLGSIEVLHPRMVSSSQSGSELGRISGASLVDEVIVSTSRLWIDNGGITASEIAMHVEEWAQSFLLEGSFAVRARNLGQGVCDLSRREIESEIGARISGESRPVDLEDPDFEIAVVLAGQDDSSGYWDDTQQNNLILWGLRDRKFAGTYNGTSPTDRPFFKPVTLDPRLARLMVSLSFSRDPPSMIVDPFCGTGGIAIE
;
A
#
# COMPACT_ATOMS: atom_id res chain seq x y z
N ALA A 1 4.11 3.89 4.91
CA ALA A 1 4.47 3.16 3.69
C ALA A 1 3.25 3.04 2.78
N LEU A 2 3.48 2.91 1.50
CA LEU A 2 2.48 2.63 0.47
C LEU A 2 2.80 1.29 -0.15
N VAL A 3 1.76 0.48 -0.36
CA VAL A 3 1.84 -0.79 -1.08
C VAL A 3 1.09 -0.64 -2.39
N GLY A 4 1.76 -0.98 -3.49
CA GLY A 4 1.22 -0.82 -4.83
C GLY A 4 0.67 -2.09 -5.45
N SER A 5 -0.17 -1.91 -6.46
CA SER A 5 -0.67 -2.99 -7.29
C SER A 5 0.48 -3.65 -8.07
N GLY A 6 0.34 -4.96 -8.33
CA GLY A 6 1.32 -5.72 -9.10
C GLY A 6 1.25 -5.47 -10.61
N TRP A 7 0.32 -4.65 -11.07
CA TRP A 7 0.10 -4.42 -12.50
C TRP A 7 1.28 -3.74 -13.20
N HIS A 8 1.84 -2.67 -12.60
CA HIS A 8 2.97 -1.95 -13.16
C HIS A 8 3.78 -1.26 -12.05
N PRO A 9 4.68 -1.97 -11.37
CA PRO A 9 5.43 -1.44 -10.24
C PRO A 9 6.18 -0.12 -10.52
N PRO A 10 6.86 0.08 -11.68
CA PRO A 10 7.48 1.37 -11.97
C PRO A 10 6.49 2.54 -11.99
N LEU A 11 5.31 2.37 -12.61
CA LEU A 11 4.28 3.43 -12.64
C LEU A 11 3.70 3.71 -11.25
N PHE A 12 3.53 2.68 -10.41
CA PHE A 12 3.18 2.87 -9.00
C PHE A 12 4.18 3.78 -8.28
N ARG A 13 5.47 3.53 -8.44
CA ARG A 13 6.50 4.34 -7.78
C ARG A 13 6.54 5.78 -8.33
N GLU A 14 6.34 5.97 -9.63
CA GLU A 14 6.25 7.30 -10.22
C GLU A 14 4.98 8.04 -9.74
N GLU A 15 3.82 7.36 -9.66
CA GLU A 15 2.62 7.95 -9.09
C GLU A 15 2.85 8.38 -7.64
N ALA A 16 3.42 7.50 -6.81
CA ALA A 16 3.74 7.81 -5.43
C ALA A 16 4.72 9.00 -5.31
N ARG A 17 5.74 9.06 -6.18
CA ARG A 17 6.72 10.17 -6.22
C ARG A 17 6.06 11.47 -6.64
N SER A 18 5.18 11.42 -7.62
CA SER A 18 4.44 12.60 -8.10
C SER A 18 3.54 13.19 -7.02
N LEU A 19 2.86 12.33 -6.25
CA LEU A 19 1.92 12.75 -5.21
C LEU A 19 2.61 13.18 -3.90
N LEU A 20 3.71 12.52 -3.52
CA LEU A 20 4.39 12.73 -2.23
C LEU A 20 5.74 13.47 -2.34
N GLY A 21 6.30 13.62 -3.53
CA GLY A 21 7.61 14.19 -3.75
C GLY A 21 8.73 13.21 -3.43
N SER A 22 9.23 13.16 -2.20
CA SER A 22 10.32 12.25 -1.82
C SER A 22 9.77 10.91 -1.32
N ILE A 23 10.27 9.83 -1.92
CA ILE A 23 9.98 8.46 -1.51
C ILE A 23 11.27 7.65 -1.39
N GLU A 24 11.30 6.70 -0.48
CA GLU A 24 12.28 5.64 -0.40
C GLU A 24 11.66 4.37 -0.99
N VAL A 25 12.33 3.75 -1.94
CA VAL A 25 11.88 2.49 -2.53
C VAL A 25 12.37 1.34 -1.65
N LEU A 26 11.44 0.61 -1.05
CA LEU A 26 11.73 -0.54 -0.19
C LEU A 26 11.66 -1.87 -0.95
N HIS A 27 10.77 -1.92 -1.94
CA HIS A 27 10.50 -3.08 -2.77
C HIS A 27 9.87 -2.58 -4.08
N PRO A 28 9.92 -3.29 -5.21
CA PRO A 28 9.27 -2.85 -6.46
C PRO A 28 7.83 -2.34 -6.26
N ARG A 29 7.09 -2.97 -5.35
CA ARG A 29 5.69 -2.65 -5.02
C ARG A 29 5.49 -2.00 -3.66
N MET A 30 6.54 -1.47 -3.04
CA MET A 30 6.42 -0.83 -1.74
C MET A 30 7.38 0.34 -1.60
N VAL A 31 6.85 1.48 -1.20
CA VAL A 31 7.63 2.69 -0.94
C VAL A 31 7.31 3.25 0.44
N SER A 32 8.26 3.93 1.03
CA SER A 32 8.04 4.74 2.23
C SER A 32 8.21 6.23 1.95
N SER A 33 7.53 7.04 2.74
CA SER A 33 7.69 8.49 2.74
C SER A 33 7.61 8.99 4.18
N SER A 34 8.35 10.03 4.48
CA SER A 34 8.27 10.74 5.78
C SER A 34 7.08 11.69 5.88
N GLN A 35 6.30 11.81 4.81
CA GLN A 35 5.13 12.68 4.75
C GLN A 35 4.05 12.22 5.73
N SER A 36 3.38 13.16 6.39
CA SER A 36 2.34 12.89 7.38
C SER A 36 1.15 13.85 7.21
N GLY A 37 -0.01 13.47 7.75
CA GLY A 37 -1.17 14.36 7.85
C GLY A 37 -1.81 14.72 6.50
N SER A 38 -1.91 16.02 6.20
CA SER A 38 -2.62 16.53 5.03
C SER A 38 -2.05 16.07 3.68
N GLU A 39 -0.77 15.71 3.64
CA GLU A 39 -0.12 15.25 2.40
C GLU A 39 -0.55 13.83 2.03
N LEU A 40 -0.89 12.99 3.01
CA LEU A 40 -1.51 11.69 2.76
C LEU A 40 -2.88 11.82 2.09
N GLY A 41 -3.58 12.94 2.26
CA GLY A 41 -4.82 13.22 1.55
C GLY A 41 -4.69 13.19 0.02
N ARG A 42 -3.49 13.49 -0.51
CA ARG A 42 -3.22 13.42 -1.96
C ARG A 42 -3.25 12.00 -2.50
N ILE A 43 -3.04 10.99 -1.64
CA ILE A 43 -3.04 9.58 -2.03
C ILE A 43 -4.46 9.03 -2.16
N SER A 44 -5.47 9.68 -1.57
CA SER A 44 -6.85 9.15 -1.54
C SER A 44 -7.50 8.95 -2.92
N GLY A 45 -6.87 9.37 -3.96
CA GLY A 45 -7.30 9.12 -5.33
C GLY A 45 -6.23 8.43 -6.18
N ALA A 46 -5.15 7.94 -5.58
CA ALA A 46 -4.10 7.26 -6.32
C ALA A 46 -4.63 5.97 -6.97
N SER A 47 -4.28 5.75 -8.23
CA SER A 47 -4.80 4.65 -9.02
C SER A 47 -4.09 3.33 -8.78
N LEU A 48 -2.82 3.37 -8.39
CA LEU A 48 -1.96 2.20 -8.24
C LEU A 48 -1.57 1.90 -6.79
N VAL A 49 -2.06 2.68 -5.82
CA VAL A 49 -1.87 2.42 -4.39
C VAL A 49 -3.00 1.51 -3.90
N ASP A 50 -2.65 0.33 -3.41
CA ASP A 50 -3.58 -0.64 -2.85
C ASP A 50 -3.79 -0.46 -1.34
N GLU A 51 -2.74 -0.02 -0.64
CA GLU A 51 -2.76 0.05 0.82
C GLU A 51 -1.84 1.16 1.33
N VAL A 52 -2.28 1.83 2.38
CA VAL A 52 -1.49 2.81 3.15
C VAL A 52 -1.29 2.26 4.55
N ILE A 53 -0.03 2.23 4.99
CA ILE A 53 0.37 1.77 6.32
C ILE A 53 1.13 2.92 7.00
N VAL A 54 0.64 3.34 8.15
CA VAL A 54 1.22 4.42 8.92
C VAL A 54 1.97 3.90 10.15
N SER A 55 2.79 4.72 10.79
CA SER A 55 3.57 4.36 11.98
C SER A 55 4.37 3.07 11.77
N THR A 56 5.00 2.94 10.60
CA THR A 56 5.65 1.70 10.19
C THR A 56 6.98 1.46 10.90
N SER A 57 7.26 0.17 11.13
CA SER A 57 8.58 -0.36 11.40
C SER A 57 8.93 -1.46 10.41
N ARG A 58 10.19 -1.83 10.31
CA ARG A 58 10.64 -2.81 9.30
C ARG A 58 11.84 -3.60 9.77
N LEU A 59 11.99 -4.80 9.23
CA LEU A 59 13.13 -5.68 9.43
C LEU A 59 13.60 -6.22 8.07
N TRP A 60 14.88 -6.05 7.78
CA TRP A 60 15.52 -6.69 6.63
C TRP A 60 15.89 -8.11 6.99
N ILE A 61 15.58 -9.05 6.11
CA ILE A 61 15.80 -10.48 6.34
C ILE A 61 16.97 -10.94 5.49
N ASP A 62 18.00 -11.41 6.14
CA ASP A 62 19.10 -12.10 5.50
C ASP A 62 18.76 -13.57 5.21
N ASN A 63 19.63 -14.27 4.51
CA ASN A 63 19.43 -15.67 4.08
C ASN A 63 19.25 -16.68 5.21
N GLY A 64 19.31 -16.26 6.49
CA GLY A 64 19.13 -17.13 7.66
C GLY A 64 17.69 -17.46 8.01
N GLY A 65 16.72 -16.81 7.35
CA GLY A 65 15.30 -16.96 7.67
C GLY A 65 14.90 -16.23 8.97
N ILE A 66 13.61 -16.29 9.30
CA ILE A 66 13.02 -15.74 10.51
C ILE A 66 11.82 -16.60 10.91
N THR A 67 11.52 -16.72 12.17
CA THR A 67 10.35 -17.44 12.70
C THR A 67 9.17 -16.51 12.94
N ALA A 68 7.95 -17.06 12.97
CA ALA A 68 6.74 -16.29 13.29
C ALA A 68 6.82 -15.67 14.70
N SER A 69 7.42 -16.36 15.65
CA SER A 69 7.61 -15.87 17.02
C SER A 69 8.57 -14.69 17.11
N GLU A 70 9.64 -14.68 16.32
CA GLU A 70 10.57 -13.54 16.24
C GLU A 70 9.89 -12.31 15.59
N ILE A 71 9.11 -12.52 14.54
CA ILE A 71 8.29 -11.44 13.93
C ILE A 71 7.33 -10.88 14.97
N ALA A 72 6.62 -11.76 15.69
CA ALA A 72 5.64 -11.37 16.69
C ALA A 72 6.28 -10.58 17.85
N MET A 73 7.50 -10.92 18.25
CA MET A 73 8.24 -10.19 19.28
C MET A 73 8.54 -8.74 18.83
N HIS A 74 9.01 -8.56 17.61
CA HIS A 74 9.27 -7.21 17.08
C HIS A 74 7.99 -6.38 16.94
N VAL A 75 6.88 -7.00 16.50
CA VAL A 75 5.59 -6.32 16.38
C VAL A 75 5.01 -5.97 17.75
N GLU A 76 5.17 -6.81 18.75
CA GLU A 76 4.77 -6.52 20.15
C GLU A 76 5.54 -5.33 20.71
N GLU A 77 6.87 -5.31 20.58
CA GLU A 77 7.72 -4.21 21.02
C GLU A 77 7.32 -2.90 20.36
N TRP A 78 7.05 -2.92 19.05
CA TRP A 78 6.54 -1.79 18.33
C TRP A 78 5.16 -1.36 18.85
N ALA A 79 4.22 -2.28 19.06
CA ALA A 79 2.86 -1.98 19.51
C ALA A 79 2.84 -1.34 20.91
N GLN A 80 3.75 -1.73 21.79
CA GLN A 80 3.89 -1.14 23.13
C GLN A 80 4.28 0.33 23.08
N SER A 81 5.02 0.76 22.05
CA SER A 81 5.45 2.16 21.91
C SER A 81 4.30 3.12 21.58
N PHE A 82 3.16 2.63 21.10
CA PHE A 82 2.01 3.43 20.66
C PHE A 82 0.84 3.46 21.65
N LEU A 83 0.90 2.75 22.78
CA LEU A 83 -0.20 2.66 23.77
C LEU A 83 -1.56 2.36 23.10
N LEU A 84 -1.57 1.45 22.13
CA LEU A 84 -2.78 1.10 21.39
C LEU A 84 -3.80 0.46 22.35
N GLU A 85 -5.03 0.96 22.34
CA GLU A 85 -6.18 0.44 23.06
C GLU A 85 -7.32 0.16 22.08
N GLY A 86 -8.17 -0.80 22.40
CA GLY A 86 -9.29 -1.20 21.55
C GLY A 86 -9.08 -2.55 20.86
N SER A 87 -10.12 -3.02 20.21
CA SER A 87 -10.11 -4.29 19.47
C SER A 87 -9.23 -4.20 18.22
N PHE A 88 -8.59 -5.31 17.86
CA PHE A 88 -7.68 -5.29 16.73
C PHE A 88 -7.72 -6.58 15.90
N ALA A 89 -7.30 -6.44 14.64
CA ALA A 89 -6.96 -7.58 13.78
C ALA A 89 -5.54 -7.43 13.23
N VAL A 90 -4.90 -8.58 12.99
CA VAL A 90 -3.63 -8.64 12.24
C VAL A 90 -3.93 -9.13 10.84
N ARG A 91 -3.38 -8.44 9.84
CA ARG A 91 -3.55 -8.76 8.42
C ARG A 91 -2.18 -8.89 7.76
N ALA A 92 -1.77 -10.13 7.49
CA ALA A 92 -0.53 -10.41 6.79
C ALA A 92 -0.75 -10.60 5.28
N ARG A 93 0.17 -10.06 4.48
CA ARG A 93 0.17 -10.26 3.02
C ARG A 93 1.59 -10.47 2.50
N ASN A 94 1.69 -11.24 1.42
CA ASN A 94 2.94 -11.41 0.69
C ASN A 94 2.98 -10.43 -0.49
N LEU A 95 4.17 -9.88 -0.75
CA LEU A 95 4.53 -9.23 -2.01
C LEU A 95 5.59 -10.08 -2.69
N GLY A 96 5.23 -10.62 -3.85
CA GLY A 96 6.10 -11.56 -4.56
C GLY A 96 6.15 -12.94 -3.90
N GLN A 97 7.30 -13.59 -4.01
CA GLN A 97 7.57 -14.88 -3.38
C GLN A 97 7.70 -14.70 -1.86
N GLY A 98 7.34 -15.71 -1.09
CA GLY A 98 7.41 -15.64 0.36
C GLY A 98 8.83 -15.36 0.87
N VAL A 99 8.94 -14.53 1.89
CA VAL A 99 10.23 -14.18 2.55
C VAL A 99 10.74 -15.34 3.41
N CYS A 100 9.83 -16.21 3.85
CA CYS A 100 10.08 -17.37 4.69
C CYS A 100 8.99 -18.42 4.40
N ASP A 101 9.25 -19.67 4.81
CA ASP A 101 8.30 -20.78 4.67
C ASP A 101 7.08 -20.69 5.61
N LEU A 102 6.84 -19.52 6.18
CA LEU A 102 5.74 -19.25 7.10
C LEU A 102 4.45 -18.93 6.37
N SER A 103 3.36 -19.50 6.82
CA SER A 103 2.04 -19.11 6.34
C SER A 103 1.62 -17.76 6.95
N ARG A 104 0.87 -16.96 6.19
CA ARG A 104 0.30 -15.70 6.69
C ARG A 104 -0.51 -15.91 7.96
N ARG A 105 -1.30 -16.99 7.99
CA ARG A 105 -2.15 -17.35 9.14
C ARG A 105 -1.34 -17.64 10.41
N GLU A 106 -0.19 -18.26 10.27
CA GLU A 106 0.71 -18.53 11.39
C GLU A 106 1.24 -17.22 11.99
N ILE A 107 1.70 -16.30 11.13
CA ILE A 107 2.17 -14.97 11.54
C ILE A 107 1.05 -14.18 12.22
N GLU A 108 -0.14 -14.13 11.61
CA GLU A 108 -1.31 -13.45 12.18
C GLU A 108 -1.69 -14.00 13.54
N SER A 109 -1.65 -15.34 13.70
CA SER A 109 -1.97 -16.03 14.97
C SER A 109 -0.94 -15.72 16.04
N GLU A 110 0.35 -15.81 15.74
CA GLU A 110 1.43 -15.54 16.69
C GLU A 110 1.43 -14.08 17.17
N ILE A 111 1.28 -13.14 16.23
CA ILE A 111 1.19 -11.72 16.59
C ILE A 111 -0.07 -11.45 17.41
N GLY A 112 -1.22 -11.99 16.97
CA GLY A 112 -2.49 -11.82 17.67
C GLY A 112 -2.43 -12.35 19.11
N ALA A 113 -1.89 -13.56 19.32
CA ALA A 113 -1.75 -14.16 20.63
C ALA A 113 -0.84 -13.35 21.56
N ARG A 114 0.23 -12.77 21.02
CA ARG A 114 1.22 -12.04 21.81
C ARG A 114 0.76 -10.63 22.20
N ILE A 115 0.02 -9.95 21.32
CA ILE A 115 -0.47 -8.57 21.54
C ILE A 115 -1.79 -8.55 22.31
N SER A 116 -2.60 -9.61 22.22
CA SER A 116 -3.92 -9.65 22.83
C SER A 116 -3.86 -9.53 24.37
N GLY A 117 -4.87 -8.87 24.94
CA GLY A 117 -5.04 -8.67 26.37
C GLY A 117 -6.40 -8.06 26.68
N GLU A 118 -6.69 -7.77 27.96
CA GLU A 118 -7.97 -7.20 28.38
C GLU A 118 -8.30 -5.88 27.69
N SER A 119 -7.30 -5.01 27.48
CA SER A 119 -7.46 -3.73 26.78
C SER A 119 -7.36 -3.83 25.26
N ARG A 120 -7.01 -4.99 24.72
CA ARG A 120 -6.77 -5.26 23.29
C ARG A 120 -7.32 -6.63 22.90
N PRO A 121 -8.64 -6.80 22.87
CA PRO A 121 -9.24 -8.03 22.38
C PRO A 121 -9.07 -8.16 20.86
N VAL A 122 -8.93 -9.40 20.37
CA VAL A 122 -8.92 -9.67 18.94
C VAL A 122 -10.33 -9.62 18.38
N ASP A 123 -10.56 -8.83 17.34
CA ASP A 123 -11.80 -8.78 16.56
C ASP A 123 -11.45 -8.86 15.07
N LEU A 124 -11.88 -9.93 14.41
CA LEU A 124 -11.59 -10.17 13.00
C LEU A 124 -12.64 -9.59 12.05
N GLU A 125 -13.80 -9.18 12.56
CA GLU A 125 -14.92 -8.70 11.76
C GLU A 125 -14.95 -7.16 11.70
N ASP A 126 -14.92 -6.49 12.84
CA ASP A 126 -14.97 -5.02 12.92
C ASP A 126 -13.99 -4.47 13.98
N PRO A 127 -12.67 -4.63 13.78
CA PRO A 127 -11.67 -4.15 14.73
C PRO A 127 -11.62 -2.62 14.77
N ASP A 128 -11.26 -2.04 15.92
CA ASP A 128 -11.00 -0.61 16.06
C ASP A 128 -9.78 -0.19 15.23
N PHE A 129 -8.77 -1.07 15.13
CA PHE A 129 -7.60 -0.86 14.28
C PHE A 129 -7.06 -2.17 13.67
N GLU A 130 -6.34 -2.05 12.58
CA GLU A 130 -5.68 -3.19 11.93
C GLU A 130 -4.17 -3.02 11.93
N ILE A 131 -3.47 -4.07 12.33
CA ILE A 131 -2.02 -4.18 12.18
C ILE A 131 -1.75 -4.88 10.85
N ALA A 132 -1.22 -4.14 9.89
CA ALA A 132 -0.79 -4.70 8.62
C ALA A 132 0.63 -5.25 8.75
N VAL A 133 0.87 -6.43 8.18
CA VAL A 133 2.20 -7.06 8.10
C VAL A 133 2.46 -7.43 6.65
N VAL A 134 3.47 -6.84 6.05
CA VAL A 134 3.84 -7.07 4.65
C VAL A 134 5.14 -7.85 4.59
N LEU A 135 5.07 -9.03 3.99
CA LEU A 135 6.21 -9.91 3.74
C LEU A 135 6.65 -9.71 2.29
N ALA A 136 7.68 -8.91 2.08
CA ALA A 136 8.16 -8.56 0.75
C ALA A 136 9.38 -9.39 0.40
N GLY A 137 9.21 -10.30 -0.55
CA GLY A 137 10.26 -11.16 -1.10
C GLY A 137 10.53 -10.83 -2.56
N GLN A 138 11.19 -11.73 -3.28
CA GLN A 138 11.42 -11.55 -4.70
C GLN A 138 10.10 -11.45 -5.46
N ASP A 139 9.96 -10.46 -6.31
CA ASP A 139 8.76 -10.20 -7.09
C ASP A 139 9.08 -10.07 -8.57
N ASP A 140 8.77 -11.12 -9.32
CA ASP A 140 8.96 -11.17 -10.77
C ASP A 140 7.91 -10.34 -11.53
N SER A 141 6.91 -9.79 -10.84
CA SER A 141 5.87 -8.94 -11.45
C SER A 141 6.39 -7.61 -11.99
N SER A 142 7.56 -7.18 -11.53
CA SER A 142 8.25 -5.99 -12.05
C SER A 142 8.73 -6.17 -13.49
N GLY A 143 8.84 -7.43 -13.95
CA GLY A 143 9.22 -7.76 -15.30
C GLY A 143 10.61 -7.25 -15.68
N TYR A 144 10.89 -7.26 -16.96
CA TYR A 144 12.17 -6.93 -17.57
C TYR A 144 12.64 -5.45 -17.39
N TRP A 145 11.76 -4.59 -16.88
CA TRP A 145 11.95 -3.13 -16.82
C TRP A 145 12.36 -2.57 -15.47
N ASP A 146 12.52 -3.42 -14.47
CA ASP A 146 12.73 -2.97 -13.09
C ASP A 146 14.05 -3.47 -12.51
N ASP A 147 15.04 -2.58 -12.44
CA ASP A 147 16.35 -2.83 -11.83
C ASP A 147 16.34 -2.64 -10.31
N THR A 148 15.17 -2.50 -9.68
CA THR A 148 15.09 -2.29 -8.25
C THR A 148 15.66 -3.50 -7.50
N GLN A 149 16.65 -3.25 -6.67
CA GLN A 149 17.21 -4.29 -5.82
C GLN A 149 16.12 -4.85 -4.91
N GLN A 150 15.96 -6.17 -4.96
CA GLN A 150 14.95 -6.88 -4.19
C GLN A 150 15.62 -7.55 -2.99
N ASN A 151 15.44 -6.97 -1.82
CA ASN A 151 15.84 -7.56 -0.56
C ASN A 151 14.60 -8.10 0.15
N ASN A 152 14.79 -9.20 0.87
CA ASN A 152 13.73 -9.73 1.72
C ASN A 152 13.46 -8.75 2.87
N LEU A 153 12.22 -8.36 3.05
CA LEU A 153 11.81 -7.34 4.01
C LEU A 153 10.48 -7.72 4.65
N ILE A 154 10.38 -7.54 5.95
CA ILE A 154 9.10 -7.54 6.67
C ILE A 154 8.84 -6.12 7.15
N LEU A 155 7.67 -5.58 6.80
CA LEU A 155 7.22 -4.27 7.25
C LEU A 155 5.89 -4.43 7.98
N TRP A 156 5.72 -3.74 9.08
CA TRP A 156 4.46 -3.69 9.82
C TRP A 156 4.13 -2.27 10.26
N GLY A 157 2.85 -2.05 10.57
CA GLY A 157 2.34 -0.76 11.00
C GLY A 157 0.82 -0.77 11.08
N LEU A 158 0.23 0.39 11.32
CA LEU A 158 -1.21 0.56 11.35
C LEU A 158 -1.75 0.77 9.94
N ARG A 159 -2.71 -0.04 9.53
CA ARG A 159 -3.41 0.16 8.27
C ARG A 159 -4.29 1.39 8.35
N ASP A 160 -4.15 2.30 7.39
CA ASP A 160 -5.08 3.42 7.29
C ASP A 160 -6.36 2.99 6.58
N ARG A 161 -7.41 2.74 7.36
CA ARG A 161 -8.73 2.29 6.85
C ARG A 161 -9.44 3.35 5.99
N LYS A 162 -9.04 4.63 6.09
CA LYS A 162 -9.59 5.70 5.23
C LYS A 162 -9.11 5.57 3.79
N PHE A 163 -7.96 4.94 3.61
CA PHE A 163 -7.45 4.53 2.31
C PHE A 163 -7.82 3.06 2.08
N ALA A 164 -9.09 2.79 1.93
CA ALA A 164 -9.57 1.48 1.53
C ALA A 164 -9.20 1.23 0.06
N GLY A 165 -7.96 1.15 -0.17
CA GLY A 165 -7.06 0.63 -1.17
C GLY A 165 -7.53 0.29 -2.56
N THR A 166 -8.65 0.74 -3.01
CA THR A 166 -9.05 0.48 -4.38
C THR A 166 -9.57 1.76 -4.98
N TYR A 167 -8.83 2.27 -5.93
CA TYR A 167 -9.41 3.15 -6.91
C TYR A 167 -10.56 2.38 -7.59
N ASN A 168 -11.75 2.55 -7.05
CA ASN A 168 -12.99 2.05 -7.60
C ASN A 168 -13.52 3.12 -8.57
N GLY A 169 -12.75 3.37 -9.63
CA GLY A 169 -13.23 4.18 -10.74
C GLY A 169 -14.53 3.56 -11.28
N THR A 170 -15.51 4.39 -11.57
CA THR A 170 -16.70 3.97 -12.30
C THR A 170 -16.28 3.35 -13.62
N SER A 171 -16.75 2.13 -13.89
CA SER A 171 -16.55 1.52 -15.20
C SER A 171 -16.97 2.49 -16.29
N PRO A 172 -16.27 2.57 -17.43
CA PRO A 172 -16.70 3.42 -18.54
C PRO A 172 -18.16 3.17 -18.95
N THR A 173 -18.63 1.93 -18.80
CA THR A 173 -20.01 1.53 -19.12
C THR A 173 -21.05 2.11 -18.17
N ASP A 174 -20.65 2.51 -16.97
CA ASP A 174 -21.55 3.08 -15.95
C ASP A 174 -21.72 4.61 -16.11
N ARG A 175 -20.98 5.19 -17.06
CA ARG A 175 -21.04 6.64 -17.34
C ARG A 175 -22.22 6.98 -18.22
N PRO A 176 -22.83 8.18 -18.03
CA PRO A 176 -23.94 8.64 -18.86
C PRO A 176 -23.61 8.70 -20.34
N PHE A 177 -22.33 8.87 -20.68
CA PHE A 177 -21.83 8.87 -22.03
C PHE A 177 -20.57 8.01 -22.14
N PHE A 178 -20.63 7.01 -22.98
CA PHE A 178 -19.60 6.01 -23.18
C PHE A 178 -19.37 5.72 -24.66
N LYS A 179 -18.12 5.47 -25.04
CA LYS A 179 -17.73 4.90 -26.34
C LYS A 179 -16.79 3.72 -26.11
N PRO A 180 -16.74 2.72 -27.01
CA PRO A 180 -15.84 1.56 -26.87
C PRO A 180 -14.36 1.92 -26.75
N VAL A 181 -13.96 3.11 -27.18
CA VAL A 181 -12.59 3.63 -27.12
C VAL A 181 -12.36 4.57 -25.91
N THR A 182 -13.28 4.58 -24.93
CA THR A 182 -13.12 5.35 -23.71
C THR A 182 -11.96 4.81 -22.90
N LEU A 183 -11.05 5.70 -22.47
CA LEU A 183 -9.90 5.33 -21.63
C LEU A 183 -10.37 4.71 -20.33
N ASP A 184 -9.66 3.67 -19.88
CA ASP A 184 -9.89 3.06 -18.58
C ASP A 184 -9.74 4.11 -17.47
N PRO A 185 -10.67 4.21 -16.51
CA PRO A 185 -10.64 5.22 -15.44
C PRO A 185 -9.37 5.20 -14.61
N ARG A 186 -8.83 4.01 -14.32
CA ARG A 186 -7.59 3.86 -13.58
C ARG A 186 -6.39 4.45 -14.33
N LEU A 187 -6.34 4.25 -15.65
CA LEU A 187 -5.32 4.85 -16.51
C LEU A 187 -5.50 6.37 -16.62
N ALA A 188 -6.74 6.85 -16.78
CA ALA A 188 -7.04 8.27 -16.80
C ALA A 188 -6.57 8.94 -15.50
N ARG A 189 -6.89 8.36 -14.36
CA ARG A 189 -6.46 8.84 -13.05
C ARG A 189 -4.93 8.81 -12.88
N LEU A 190 -4.28 7.74 -13.33
CA LEU A 190 -2.82 7.65 -13.32
C LEU A 190 -2.19 8.81 -14.11
N MET A 191 -2.70 9.11 -15.31
CA MET A 191 -2.20 10.22 -16.13
C MET A 191 -2.36 11.55 -15.41
N VAL A 192 -3.49 11.78 -14.73
CA VAL A 192 -3.70 12.97 -13.88
C VAL A 192 -2.68 13.00 -12.75
N SER A 193 -2.52 11.90 -11.99
CA SER A 193 -1.57 11.82 -10.88
C SER A 193 -0.13 12.08 -11.32
N LEU A 194 0.29 11.55 -12.48
CA LEU A 194 1.63 11.76 -13.04
C LEU A 194 1.84 13.18 -13.57
N SER A 195 0.79 13.93 -13.88
CA SER A 195 0.89 15.33 -14.29
C SER A 195 1.17 16.27 -13.12
N PHE A 196 0.99 15.82 -11.88
CA PHE A 196 1.35 16.57 -10.69
C PHE A 196 2.87 16.57 -10.51
N SER A 197 3.47 17.74 -10.37
CA SER A 197 4.81 17.91 -9.85
C SER A 197 4.70 18.65 -8.53
N ARG A 198 4.91 18.03 -7.40
CA ARG A 198 4.83 18.56 -6.02
C ARG A 198 3.59 19.41 -5.71
N ASP A 199 3.26 20.35 -6.59
CA ASP A 199 2.05 21.17 -6.50
C ASP A 199 1.12 20.83 -7.67
N PRO A 200 -0.20 20.67 -7.40
CA PRO A 200 -1.15 20.42 -8.45
C PRO A 200 -1.12 21.59 -9.46
N PRO A 201 -1.08 21.29 -10.76
CA PRO A 201 -1.12 22.34 -11.77
C PRO A 201 -2.43 23.12 -11.64
N SER A 202 -2.37 24.43 -11.86
CA SER A 202 -3.56 25.28 -11.85
C SER A 202 -4.55 24.94 -12.97
N MET A 203 -4.07 24.25 -14.00
CA MET A 203 -4.87 23.86 -15.16
C MET A 203 -4.28 22.64 -15.85
N ILE A 204 -5.13 21.70 -16.20
CA ILE A 204 -4.81 20.55 -17.07
C ILE A 204 -5.59 20.76 -18.37
N VAL A 205 -4.91 20.60 -19.51
CA VAL A 205 -5.52 20.69 -20.83
C VAL A 205 -5.41 19.35 -21.54
N ASP A 206 -6.54 18.79 -21.92
CA ASP A 206 -6.63 17.62 -22.77
C ASP A 206 -7.17 18.00 -24.16
N PRO A 207 -6.30 18.18 -25.15
CA PRO A 207 -6.71 18.59 -26.50
C PRO A 207 -7.47 17.49 -27.26
N PHE A 208 -7.46 16.25 -26.75
CA PHE A 208 -8.12 15.09 -27.35
C PHE A 208 -9.13 14.43 -26.40
N CYS A 209 -9.82 15.22 -25.59
CA CYS A 209 -10.62 14.76 -24.45
C CYS A 209 -11.66 13.67 -24.77
N GLY A 210 -12.08 13.51 -26.01
CA GLY A 210 -13.03 12.48 -26.42
C GLY A 210 -14.31 12.48 -25.57
N THR A 211 -14.48 11.45 -24.73
CA THR A 211 -15.60 11.33 -23.77
C THR A 211 -15.33 12.02 -22.42
N GLY A 212 -14.25 12.78 -22.32
CA GLY A 212 -13.88 13.49 -21.10
C GLY A 212 -13.26 12.61 -20.01
N GLY A 213 -12.73 11.42 -20.34
CA GLY A 213 -12.24 10.45 -19.38
C GLY A 213 -11.19 11.01 -18.40
N ILE A 214 -10.23 11.80 -18.91
CA ILE A 214 -9.19 12.44 -18.09
C ILE A 214 -9.77 13.60 -17.26
N ALA A 215 -10.71 14.35 -17.82
CA ALA A 215 -11.30 15.51 -17.14
C ALA A 215 -12.25 15.12 -15.99
N ILE A 216 -12.75 13.89 -15.98
CA ILE A 216 -13.61 13.36 -14.90
C ILE A 216 -12.79 12.96 -13.69
N GLU A 217 -11.58 12.46 -13.89
CA GLU A 217 -10.65 12.00 -12.85
C GLU A 217 -9.86 13.13 -12.21
#